data_6989c7068067ca28dca4edcd2f8c55e9
#
_entry.id   6989c7068067ca28dca4edcd2f8c55e9
#
_cell.length_a   1.000
_cell.length_b   1.000
_cell.length_c   1.000
_cell.angle_alpha   90.00
_cell.angle_beta   90.00
_cell.angle_gamma   90.00
#
_symmetry.space_group_name_H-M   'P 1'
#
loop_
_entity.id
_entity.type
_entity.pdbx_description
1 polymer ?
#
loop_
_entity_poly.entity_id
_entity_poly.type
_entity_poly.pdbx_seq_one_letter_code
_entity_poly.pdbx_strand_id
1 'polypeptide(L)'
;MENRGVVVRRRTMNVWHLVCRTDSLTYTIAKALSVGGHDVSVWVVNPSLDHGLSEGIHTSLRETPRVRIVARDEMALPPAIDRLVIQVFPRPQEALLHAKAPARRAQRITLISAGDRSRPWRDAVKQQLRELRSLGIHANRIDHVLYKDGFYRRDLLGMFKARHCVGFDPHSQFIHNAELFHAMYARDWDPDARRTILANFLGSRDPEIRKRALDNVRLLFHPTSGSSASLATHKSMRWHEYSDAAAIGLDPREFIRVLSDSDFTLCPRGYSLVTHRPIEALLRGSIPVLSEDELDLYGVDFKDGQNCISVREARWRETVESLARVEEPEIRRMRTNIDAMFDEILDYPAMAKQIRVRIGMDS
;
A
#
# COMPACT_ATOMS: atom_id res chain seq x y z
N MET A 1 11.95 -34.55 -31.30
CA MET A 1 12.76 -33.39 -30.84
C MET A 1 12.17 -32.94 -29.51
N GLU A 2 12.77 -33.39 -28.42
CA GLU A 2 12.33 -33.00 -27.05
C GLU A 2 12.80 -31.57 -26.77
N ASN A 3 11.85 -30.72 -26.54
CA ASN A 3 12.09 -29.35 -26.14
C ASN A 3 12.58 -29.35 -24.68
N ARG A 4 13.89 -29.43 -24.47
CA ARG A 4 14.50 -29.28 -23.15
C ARG A 4 14.31 -27.80 -22.73
N GLY A 5 13.21 -27.53 -22.05
CA GLY A 5 13.01 -26.26 -21.40
C GLY A 5 14.18 -25.97 -20.46
N VAL A 6 14.97 -24.96 -20.76
CA VAL A 6 16.02 -24.46 -19.88
C VAL A 6 15.34 -23.88 -18.64
N VAL A 7 15.31 -24.66 -17.57
CA VAL A 7 14.91 -24.17 -16.25
C VAL A 7 15.98 -23.19 -15.79
N VAL A 8 15.77 -21.91 -16.06
CA VAL A 8 16.60 -20.85 -15.50
C VAL A 8 16.38 -20.87 -13.99
N ARG A 9 17.27 -21.53 -13.24
CA ARG A 9 17.26 -21.48 -11.78
C ARG A 9 17.50 -20.02 -11.38
N ARG A 10 16.49 -19.36 -10.85
CA ARG A 10 16.64 -18.01 -10.27
C ARG A 10 17.70 -18.10 -9.17
N ARG A 11 18.68 -17.21 -9.24
CA ARG A 11 19.75 -17.13 -8.23
C ARG A 11 19.15 -16.64 -6.92
N THR A 12 19.30 -17.40 -5.85
CA THR A 12 19.01 -16.92 -4.48
C THR A 12 19.94 -15.75 -4.17
N MET A 13 19.40 -14.63 -3.75
CA MET A 13 20.15 -13.44 -3.37
C MET A 13 20.10 -13.22 -1.85
N ASN A 14 21.19 -12.70 -1.31
CA ASN A 14 21.25 -12.27 0.08
C ASN A 14 20.83 -10.79 0.16
N VAL A 15 19.65 -10.55 0.72
CA VAL A 15 19.04 -9.20 0.84
C VAL A 15 19.09 -8.74 2.29
N TRP A 16 19.64 -7.56 2.49
CA TRP A 16 19.61 -6.87 3.77
C TRP A 16 18.60 -5.74 3.71
N HIS A 17 17.61 -5.78 4.60
CA HIS A 17 16.59 -4.75 4.74
C HIS A 17 16.80 -4.00 6.03
N LEU A 18 17.36 -2.81 5.94
CA LEU A 18 17.64 -1.93 7.06
C LEU A 18 16.45 -1.02 7.32
N VAL A 19 15.92 -1.05 8.53
CA VAL A 19 14.72 -0.31 8.94
C VAL A 19 14.93 0.37 10.29
N CYS A 20 14.33 1.55 10.47
CA CYS A 20 14.33 2.23 11.78
C CYS A 20 13.36 1.57 12.76
N ARG A 21 12.28 1.04 12.25
CA ARG A 21 11.26 0.28 12.99
C ARG A 21 10.59 -0.69 12.04
N THR A 22 10.04 -1.76 12.57
CA THR A 22 9.18 -2.66 11.78
C THR A 22 7.79 -2.04 11.62
N ASP A 23 7.28 -2.09 10.39
CA ASP A 23 5.93 -1.68 10.03
C ASP A 23 5.36 -2.63 8.95
N SER A 24 4.13 -2.39 8.50
CA SER A 24 3.49 -3.19 7.46
C SER A 24 4.34 -3.27 6.20
N LEU A 25 4.93 -2.17 5.75
CA LEU A 25 5.76 -2.13 4.56
C LEU A 25 7.01 -3.01 4.71
N THR A 26 7.64 -3.02 5.89
CA THR A 26 8.77 -3.92 6.19
C THR A 26 8.37 -5.37 5.99
N TYR A 27 7.22 -5.76 6.54
CA TYR A 27 6.72 -7.12 6.41
C TYR A 27 6.36 -7.46 4.98
N THR A 28 5.66 -6.58 4.28
CA THR A 28 5.26 -6.76 2.87
C THR A 28 6.48 -7.00 1.98
N ILE A 29 7.53 -6.21 2.13
CA ILE A 29 8.78 -6.36 1.36
C ILE A 29 9.49 -7.68 1.72
N ALA A 30 9.68 -7.95 3.00
CA ALA A 30 10.37 -9.16 3.43
C ALA A 30 9.64 -10.43 2.98
N LYS A 31 8.32 -10.46 3.11
CA LYS A 31 7.48 -11.57 2.64
C LYS A 31 7.54 -11.72 1.12
N ALA A 32 7.45 -10.63 0.36
CA ALA A 32 7.53 -10.66 -1.09
C ALA A 32 8.88 -11.21 -1.59
N LEU A 33 9.98 -10.84 -0.92
CA LEU A 33 11.32 -11.35 -1.20
C LEU A 33 11.45 -12.85 -0.86
N SER A 34 10.93 -13.24 0.30
CA SER A 34 10.90 -14.65 0.75
C SER A 34 10.16 -15.54 -0.25
N VAL A 35 8.97 -15.12 -0.71
CA VAL A 35 8.19 -15.84 -1.75
C VAL A 35 8.98 -15.95 -3.07
N GLY A 36 9.83 -14.96 -3.37
CA GLY A 36 10.77 -15.01 -4.49
C GLY A 36 11.96 -15.97 -4.30
N GLY A 37 12.08 -16.60 -3.12
CA GLY A 37 13.16 -17.54 -2.81
C GLY A 37 14.45 -16.87 -2.34
N HIS A 38 14.40 -15.59 -1.92
CA HIS A 38 15.58 -14.85 -1.44
C HIS A 38 15.74 -14.99 0.07
N ASP A 39 16.99 -14.91 0.54
CA ASP A 39 17.30 -14.89 1.98
C ASP A 39 17.33 -13.44 2.46
N VAL A 40 16.46 -13.11 3.43
CA VAL A 40 16.22 -11.73 3.87
C VAL A 40 16.69 -11.56 5.31
N SER A 41 17.60 -10.62 5.53
CA SER A 41 18.00 -10.17 6.87
C SER A 41 17.36 -8.81 7.15
N VAL A 42 16.35 -8.77 7.99
CA VAL A 42 15.73 -7.52 8.45
C VAL A 42 16.51 -6.98 9.64
N TRP A 43 17.18 -5.86 9.42
CA TRP A 43 17.99 -5.21 10.44
C TRP A 43 17.28 -4.00 11.02
N VAL A 44 16.82 -4.12 12.26
CA VAL A 44 16.15 -3.04 12.99
C VAL A 44 17.19 -2.22 13.75
N VAL A 45 17.41 -0.97 13.33
CA VAL A 45 18.45 -0.11 13.91
C VAL A 45 18.03 0.63 15.18
N ASN A 46 16.75 0.72 15.46
CA ASN A 46 16.23 1.33 16.68
C ASN A 46 15.06 0.53 17.29
N PRO A 47 15.36 -0.52 18.06
CA PRO A 47 14.33 -1.35 18.69
C PRO A 47 13.49 -0.62 19.75
N SER A 48 13.96 0.51 20.30
CA SER A 48 13.22 1.25 21.33
C SER A 48 12.00 2.03 20.81
N LEU A 49 11.78 2.07 19.50
CA LEU A 49 10.61 2.69 18.87
C LEU A 49 9.45 1.69 18.64
N ASP A 50 9.54 0.51 19.19
CA ASP A 50 8.51 -0.51 19.07
C ASP A 50 7.28 -0.13 19.92
N HIS A 51 6.31 0.48 19.26
CA HIS A 51 4.94 0.57 19.78
C HIS A 51 4.22 -0.75 19.48
N GLY A 52 3.20 -1.13 20.26
CA GLY A 52 2.56 -2.45 20.26
C GLY A 52 2.06 -3.03 18.92
N LEU A 53 2.01 -2.23 17.84
CA LEU A 53 1.81 -2.72 16.48
C LEU A 53 3.05 -3.46 15.91
N SER A 54 4.23 -3.24 16.48
CA SER A 54 5.48 -3.83 16.01
C SER A 54 5.64 -5.28 16.46
N GLU A 55 5.06 -5.68 17.57
CA GLU A 55 5.22 -7.04 18.10
C GLU A 55 4.58 -8.11 17.22
N GLY A 56 3.36 -7.87 16.72
CA GLY A 56 2.71 -8.76 15.74
C GLY A 56 3.51 -8.88 14.45
N ILE A 57 4.07 -7.77 13.97
CA ILE A 57 4.92 -7.76 12.76
C ILE A 57 6.23 -8.50 13.02
N HIS A 58 6.86 -8.32 14.18
CA HIS A 58 8.06 -9.07 14.56
C HIS A 58 7.80 -10.57 14.60
N THR A 59 6.71 -11.00 15.18
CA THR A 59 6.31 -12.41 15.22
C THR A 59 6.14 -12.95 13.81
N SER A 60 5.38 -12.26 12.98
CA SER A 60 5.13 -12.68 11.60
C SER A 60 6.40 -12.70 10.73
N LEU A 61 7.34 -11.77 10.94
CA LEU A 61 8.63 -11.80 10.27
C LEU A 61 9.46 -13.02 10.67
N ARG A 62 9.47 -13.41 11.97
CA ARG A 62 10.17 -14.60 12.45
C ARG A 62 9.58 -15.90 11.88
N GLU A 63 8.28 -15.93 11.68
CA GLU A 63 7.57 -17.08 11.11
C GLU A 63 7.68 -17.14 9.58
N THR A 64 8.10 -16.05 8.92
CA THR A 64 8.24 -16.01 7.47
C THR A 64 9.47 -16.80 7.04
N PRO A 65 9.34 -17.81 6.17
CA PRO A 65 10.48 -18.59 5.69
C PRO A 65 11.57 -17.69 5.11
N ARG A 66 12.85 -18.05 5.29
CA ARG A 66 14.01 -17.32 4.78
C ARG A 66 14.14 -15.87 5.26
N VAL A 67 13.34 -15.44 6.24
CA VAL A 67 13.46 -14.14 6.88
C VAL A 67 14.04 -14.31 8.26
N ARG A 68 15.07 -13.52 8.57
CA ARG A 68 15.61 -13.42 9.92
C ARG A 68 15.65 -11.97 10.36
N ILE A 69 15.30 -11.73 11.61
CA ILE A 69 15.50 -10.42 12.24
C ILE A 69 16.89 -10.40 12.85
N VAL A 70 17.66 -9.37 12.55
CA VAL A 70 19.02 -9.17 13.06
C VAL A 70 18.98 -8.10 14.12
N ALA A 71 19.34 -8.47 15.37
CA ALA A 71 19.49 -7.51 16.44
C ALA A 71 20.78 -6.68 16.22
N ARG A 72 20.78 -5.45 16.78
CA ARG A 72 21.90 -4.51 16.61
C ARG A 72 23.22 -5.07 17.12
N ASP A 73 23.20 -5.84 18.18
CA ASP A 73 24.36 -6.35 18.90
C ASP A 73 24.92 -7.64 18.25
N GLU A 74 24.14 -8.33 17.46
CA GLU A 74 24.52 -9.58 16.78
C GLU A 74 25.17 -9.37 15.41
N MET A 75 25.54 -8.16 15.09
CA MET A 75 25.85 -7.75 13.74
C MET A 75 27.27 -8.06 13.32
N ALA A 76 27.49 -9.27 12.83
CA ALA A 76 28.57 -9.55 11.89
C ALA A 76 28.07 -9.26 10.47
N LEU A 77 28.41 -8.10 9.92
CA LEU A 77 28.10 -7.78 8.52
C LEU A 77 28.77 -8.84 7.61
N PRO A 78 28.03 -9.43 6.68
CA PRO A 78 28.62 -10.34 5.71
C PRO A 78 29.65 -9.62 4.84
N PRO A 79 30.63 -10.36 4.28
CA PRO A 79 31.65 -9.76 3.43
C PRO A 79 31.08 -9.08 2.18
N ALA A 80 29.96 -9.60 1.66
CA ALA A 80 29.24 -9.05 0.53
C ALA A 80 27.73 -9.12 0.76
N ILE A 81 27.01 -8.13 0.25
CA ILE A 81 25.54 -8.01 0.25
C ILE A 81 25.12 -7.89 -1.20
N ASP A 82 24.27 -8.79 -1.70
CA ASP A 82 23.78 -8.69 -3.08
C ASP A 82 22.88 -7.46 -3.24
N ARG A 83 21.96 -7.25 -2.30
CA ARG A 83 21.04 -6.10 -2.29
C ARG A 83 20.89 -5.54 -0.87
N LEU A 84 21.04 -4.23 -0.74
CA LEU A 84 20.69 -3.47 0.47
C LEU A 84 19.43 -2.65 0.21
N VAL A 85 18.37 -2.93 0.95
CA VAL A 85 17.16 -2.12 0.98
C VAL A 85 17.23 -1.23 2.21
N ILE A 86 17.12 0.08 2.05
CA ILE A 86 17.16 1.05 3.15
C ILE A 86 15.79 1.71 3.23
N GLN A 87 15.08 1.46 4.31
CA GLN A 87 13.79 2.09 4.59
C GLN A 87 13.95 3.24 5.58
N VAL A 88 13.72 4.45 5.12
CA VAL A 88 13.90 5.68 5.91
C VAL A 88 12.54 6.21 6.37
N PHE A 89 12.15 5.90 7.61
CA PHE A 89 10.96 6.43 8.28
C PHE A 89 10.92 6.00 9.75
N PRO A 90 10.47 6.81 10.70
CA PRO A 90 10.23 8.27 10.62
C PRO A 90 11.49 9.12 10.82
N ARG A 91 12.63 8.49 11.14
CA ARG A 91 13.91 9.16 11.44
C ARG A 91 14.98 8.73 10.45
N PRO A 92 15.04 9.34 9.27
CA PRO A 92 15.96 8.93 8.22
C PRO A 92 17.42 8.95 8.68
N GLN A 93 17.80 9.90 9.52
CA GLN A 93 19.19 10.07 9.96
C GLN A 93 19.71 8.85 10.72
N GLU A 94 18.94 8.24 11.60
CA GLU A 94 19.35 7.06 12.37
C GLU A 94 19.62 5.86 11.44
N ALA A 95 18.69 5.56 10.54
CA ALA A 95 18.86 4.49 9.57
C ALA A 95 20.10 4.71 8.70
N LEU A 96 20.31 5.93 8.24
CA LEU A 96 21.41 6.28 7.34
C LEU A 96 22.78 6.22 8.01
N LEU A 97 22.89 6.58 9.28
CA LEU A 97 24.15 6.44 10.03
C LEU A 97 24.58 4.97 10.11
N HIS A 98 23.63 4.06 10.33
CA HIS A 98 23.91 2.62 10.39
C HIS A 98 24.10 1.99 9.01
N ALA A 99 23.53 2.57 7.96
CA ALA A 99 23.61 2.04 6.60
C ALA A 99 24.99 2.22 5.93
N LYS A 100 25.87 3.08 6.45
CA LYS A 100 27.17 3.41 5.81
C LYS A 100 28.06 2.19 5.59
N ALA A 101 28.21 1.33 6.59
CA ALA A 101 29.06 0.14 6.47
C ALA A 101 28.43 -0.93 5.53
N PRO A 102 27.15 -1.31 5.66
CA PRO A 102 26.53 -2.22 4.71
C PRO A 102 26.45 -1.65 3.28
N ALA A 103 26.24 -0.33 3.11
CA ALA A 103 26.19 0.29 1.79
C ALA A 103 27.51 0.14 1.01
N ARG A 104 28.65 0.13 1.70
CA ARG A 104 29.96 -0.11 1.07
C ARG A 104 30.11 -1.55 0.56
N ARG A 105 29.45 -2.51 1.19
CA ARG A 105 29.51 -3.95 0.87
C ARG A 105 28.41 -4.38 -0.07
N ALA A 106 27.36 -3.59 -0.24
CA ALA A 106 26.24 -3.89 -1.12
C ALA A 106 26.65 -3.73 -2.59
N GLN A 107 26.26 -4.68 -3.42
CA GLN A 107 26.41 -4.57 -4.88
C GLN A 107 25.41 -3.54 -5.42
N ARG A 108 24.17 -3.57 -4.91
CA ARG A 108 23.07 -2.71 -5.32
C ARG A 108 22.30 -2.20 -4.11
N ILE A 109 21.78 -1.00 -4.22
CA ILE A 109 21.07 -0.32 -3.14
C ILE A 109 19.70 0.14 -3.64
N THR A 110 18.65 -0.19 -2.88
CA THR A 110 17.31 0.34 -3.05
C THR A 110 16.98 1.24 -1.88
N LEU A 111 16.60 2.49 -2.14
CA LEU A 111 16.17 3.43 -1.13
C LEU A 111 14.64 3.50 -1.11
N ILE A 112 14.04 3.30 0.06
CA ILE A 112 12.61 3.47 0.28
C ILE A 112 12.40 4.69 1.16
N SER A 113 11.77 5.71 0.60
CA SER A 113 11.37 6.90 1.33
C SER A 113 9.91 6.73 1.78
N ALA A 114 9.74 6.43 3.05
CA ALA A 114 8.43 6.25 3.68
C ALA A 114 8.09 7.48 4.51
N GLY A 115 7.56 8.54 3.91
CA GLY A 115 7.20 9.77 4.60
C GLY A 115 5.74 10.13 4.38
N ASP A 116 5.00 10.40 5.46
CA ASP A 116 3.56 10.74 5.42
C ASP A 116 3.27 12.20 5.02
N ARG A 117 4.27 12.96 4.57
CA ARG A 117 4.08 14.40 4.34
C ARG A 117 4.60 14.82 2.98
N SER A 118 3.74 15.41 2.19
CA SER A 118 4.15 16.20 1.03
C SER A 118 5.04 17.35 1.49
N ARG A 119 6.30 17.38 1.04
CA ARG A 119 7.22 18.49 1.32
C ARG A 119 7.41 19.34 0.08
N PRO A 120 7.67 20.65 0.22
CA PRO A 120 8.10 21.46 -0.90
C PRO A 120 9.33 20.82 -1.57
N TRP A 121 9.39 20.82 -2.90
CA TRP A 121 10.43 20.14 -3.66
C TRP A 121 11.88 20.53 -3.25
N ARG A 122 12.07 21.80 -2.87
CA ARG A 122 13.38 22.30 -2.38
C ARG A 122 13.84 21.61 -1.12
N ASP A 123 12.92 21.30 -0.22
CA ASP A 123 13.22 20.62 1.03
C ASP A 123 13.45 19.12 0.79
N ALA A 124 12.73 18.53 -0.15
CA ALA A 124 12.97 17.15 -0.57
C ALA A 124 14.37 16.97 -1.18
N VAL A 125 14.80 17.88 -2.08
CA VAL A 125 16.16 17.86 -2.66
C VAL A 125 17.23 18.03 -1.60
N LYS A 126 17.08 19.02 -0.69
CA LYS A 126 18.03 19.22 0.42
C LYS A 126 18.12 17.98 1.31
N GLN A 127 16.99 17.37 1.60
CA GLN A 127 16.93 16.14 2.40
C GLN A 127 17.69 15.01 1.71
N GLN A 128 17.45 14.75 0.44
CA GLN A 128 18.12 13.70 -0.33
C GLN A 128 19.64 13.92 -0.41
N LEU A 129 20.08 15.15 -0.61
CA LEU A 129 21.52 15.47 -0.59
C LEU A 129 22.14 15.18 0.78
N ARG A 130 21.44 15.45 1.88
CA ARG A 130 21.89 15.10 3.23
C ARG A 130 21.96 13.58 3.40
N GLU A 131 20.93 12.87 2.94
CA GLU A 131 20.85 11.41 2.99
C GLU A 131 22.03 10.77 2.24
N LEU A 132 22.29 11.18 1.01
CA LEU A 132 23.42 10.69 0.21
C LEU A 132 24.77 10.95 0.89
N ARG A 133 24.96 12.15 1.46
CA ARG A 133 26.17 12.48 2.21
C ARG A 133 26.31 11.62 3.47
N SER A 134 25.21 11.39 4.19
CA SER A 134 25.21 10.55 5.40
C SER A 134 25.53 9.09 5.09
N LEU A 135 25.06 8.57 3.97
CA LEU A 135 25.39 7.23 3.47
C LEU A 135 26.85 7.12 3.03
N GLY A 136 27.49 8.23 2.66
CA GLY A 136 28.85 8.24 2.12
C GLY A 136 28.98 7.45 0.82
N ILE A 137 27.91 7.42 0.04
CA ILE A 137 27.86 6.78 -1.28
C ILE A 137 27.44 7.79 -2.35
N HIS A 138 27.85 7.52 -3.57
CA HIS A 138 27.40 8.31 -4.70
C HIS A 138 26.00 7.91 -5.15
N ALA A 139 25.23 8.84 -5.69
CA ALA A 139 23.86 8.61 -6.17
C ALA A 139 23.77 7.50 -7.24
N ASN A 140 24.86 7.27 -8.00
CA ASN A 140 24.93 6.20 -9.00
C ASN A 140 24.87 4.77 -8.41
N ARG A 141 25.16 4.63 -7.11
CA ARG A 141 25.05 3.36 -6.39
C ARG A 141 23.62 2.99 -6.00
N ILE A 142 22.69 3.95 -6.11
CA ILE A 142 21.27 3.72 -5.82
C ILE A 142 20.59 3.35 -7.13
N ASP A 143 20.08 2.12 -7.22
CA ASP A 143 19.42 1.63 -8.44
C ASP A 143 17.96 2.04 -8.49
N HIS A 144 17.26 1.94 -7.35
CA HIS A 144 15.83 2.18 -7.26
C HIS A 144 15.49 3.11 -6.10
N VAL A 145 14.54 4.00 -6.31
CA VAL A 145 13.93 4.83 -5.27
C VAL A 145 12.45 4.54 -5.24
N LEU A 146 11.96 4.10 -4.10
CA LEU A 146 10.58 3.76 -3.87
C LEU A 146 9.97 4.78 -2.90
N TYR A 147 8.73 5.16 -3.17
CA TYR A 147 7.98 6.07 -2.33
C TYR A 147 6.72 5.35 -1.81
N LYS A 148 6.53 5.35 -0.51
CA LYS A 148 5.29 4.81 0.08
C LYS A 148 4.10 5.72 -0.25
N ASP A 149 4.31 7.02 -0.26
CA ASP A 149 3.25 8.01 -0.16
C ASP A 149 3.06 8.88 -1.42
N GLY A 150 3.45 8.35 -2.57
CA GLY A 150 3.47 9.10 -3.81
C GLY A 150 4.79 9.83 -4.03
N PHE A 151 5.02 10.29 -5.24
CA PHE A 151 6.29 10.89 -5.56
C PHE A 151 6.26 12.39 -5.56
N TYR A 152 7.38 12.93 -5.13
CA TYR A 152 7.74 14.27 -5.52
C TYR A 152 8.16 14.25 -6.99
N ARG A 153 7.33 14.75 -7.88
CA ARG A 153 7.63 14.80 -9.33
C ARG A 153 8.94 15.48 -9.67
N ARG A 154 9.60 16.11 -8.70
CA ARG A 154 10.80 16.95 -8.89
C ARG A 154 11.88 16.75 -7.83
N ASP A 155 12.01 15.59 -7.23
CA ASP A 155 13.14 15.32 -6.36
C ASP A 155 14.41 14.97 -7.17
N LEU A 156 15.58 15.14 -6.55
CA LEU A 156 16.88 14.97 -7.21
C LEU A 156 17.06 13.54 -7.73
N LEU A 157 16.82 12.54 -6.87
CA LEU A 157 17.01 11.14 -7.26
C LEU A 157 15.98 10.71 -8.27
N GLY A 158 14.77 11.17 -8.15
CA GLY A 158 13.71 10.84 -9.07
C GLY A 158 13.86 11.44 -10.47
N MET A 159 14.71 12.45 -10.67
CA MET A 159 15.03 12.92 -12.02
C MET A 159 15.94 11.94 -12.79
N PHE A 160 16.71 11.13 -12.09
CA PHE A 160 17.77 10.28 -12.67
C PHE A 160 17.56 8.78 -12.45
N LYS A 161 16.59 8.38 -11.64
CA LYS A 161 16.36 6.97 -11.25
C LYS A 161 14.93 6.55 -11.50
N ALA A 162 14.75 5.25 -11.69
CA ALA A 162 13.42 4.68 -11.75
C ALA A 162 12.66 4.95 -10.44
N ARG A 163 11.46 5.48 -10.56
CA ARG A 163 10.56 5.78 -9.46
C ARG A 163 9.43 4.80 -9.46
N HIS A 164 9.18 4.24 -8.31
CA HIS A 164 8.04 3.36 -8.15
C HIS A 164 7.34 3.71 -6.84
N CYS A 165 6.02 3.71 -6.85
CA CYS A 165 5.26 3.76 -5.62
C CYS A 165 5.15 2.35 -5.03
N VAL A 166 5.32 2.22 -3.73
CA VAL A 166 5.07 0.98 -2.97
C VAL A 166 3.82 1.24 -2.14
N GLY A 167 2.67 1.11 -2.74
CA GLY A 167 1.45 1.54 -2.08
C GLY A 167 0.29 0.58 -2.15
N PHE A 168 0.55 -0.68 -2.52
CA PHE A 168 -0.53 -1.63 -2.71
C PHE A 168 -0.42 -2.83 -1.78
N ASP A 169 -0.35 -2.55 -0.51
CA ASP A 169 -0.53 -3.56 0.53
C ASP A 169 -1.80 -3.25 1.33
N PRO A 170 -2.55 -4.26 1.75
CA PRO A 170 -3.59 -4.10 2.76
C PRO A 170 -3.01 -3.59 4.07
N HIS A 171 -3.87 -3.05 4.93
CA HIS A 171 -3.44 -2.63 6.26
C HIS A 171 -2.73 -3.77 7.03
N SER A 172 -1.75 -3.44 7.84
CA SER A 172 -0.90 -4.40 8.54
C SER A 172 -1.64 -5.52 9.26
N GLN A 173 -2.80 -5.22 9.86
CA GLN A 173 -3.63 -6.22 10.54
C GLN A 173 -4.06 -7.40 9.64
N PHE A 174 -4.20 -7.18 8.33
CA PHE A 174 -4.56 -8.21 7.36
C PHE A 174 -3.35 -8.96 6.83
N ILE A 175 -2.14 -8.41 7.01
CA ILE A 175 -0.93 -9.01 6.45
C ILE A 175 -0.29 -9.98 7.43
N HIS A 176 -0.25 -9.65 8.72
CA HIS A 176 0.46 -10.43 9.73
C HIS A 176 -0.41 -11.46 10.48
N ASN A 177 -1.70 -11.48 10.25
CA ASN A 177 -2.59 -12.52 10.74
C ASN A 177 -2.94 -13.47 9.60
N ALA A 178 -2.57 -14.74 9.69
CA ALA A 178 -2.75 -15.70 8.61
C ALA A 178 -4.21 -15.89 8.21
N GLU A 179 -5.12 -15.94 9.16
CA GLU A 179 -6.56 -16.10 8.89
C GLU A 179 -7.12 -14.87 8.18
N LEU A 180 -6.80 -13.67 8.68
CA LEU A 180 -7.24 -12.42 8.06
C LEU A 180 -6.59 -12.19 6.70
N PHE A 181 -5.33 -12.62 6.53
CA PHE A 181 -4.67 -12.62 5.24
C PHE A 181 -5.42 -13.48 4.24
N HIS A 182 -5.74 -14.73 4.60
CA HIS A 182 -6.54 -15.60 3.75
C HIS A 182 -7.89 -15.00 3.42
N ALA A 183 -8.60 -14.46 4.41
CA ALA A 183 -9.91 -13.85 4.19
C ALA A 183 -9.84 -12.60 3.29
N MET A 184 -8.80 -11.77 3.42
CA MET A 184 -8.62 -10.57 2.59
C MET A 184 -8.31 -10.92 1.14
N TYR A 185 -7.46 -11.94 0.90
CA TYR A 185 -7.04 -12.37 -0.43
C TYR A 185 -7.91 -13.48 -1.04
N ALA A 186 -8.95 -13.93 -0.32
CA ALA A 186 -9.85 -14.91 -0.86
C ALA A 186 -10.63 -14.34 -2.05
N ARG A 187 -10.57 -15.02 -3.21
CA ARG A 187 -11.40 -14.72 -4.37
C ARG A 187 -12.71 -15.50 -4.24
N ASP A 188 -13.46 -15.23 -3.15
CA ASP A 188 -14.71 -15.89 -2.78
C ASP A 188 -15.96 -15.02 -3.04
N TRP A 189 -15.78 -13.91 -3.74
CA TRP A 189 -16.86 -13.01 -4.13
C TRP A 189 -17.22 -13.18 -5.62
N ASP A 190 -18.51 -13.01 -5.90
CA ASP A 190 -19.08 -13.13 -7.23
C ASP A 190 -19.30 -11.72 -7.82
N PRO A 191 -18.77 -11.41 -9.02
CA PRO A 191 -19.01 -10.14 -9.71
C PRO A 191 -20.50 -9.85 -9.94
N ASP A 192 -21.31 -10.90 -10.13
CA ASP A 192 -22.75 -10.80 -10.40
C ASP A 192 -23.60 -10.74 -9.14
N ALA A 193 -23.04 -11.03 -7.97
CA ALA A 193 -23.77 -11.00 -6.72
C ALA A 193 -24.31 -9.60 -6.40
N ARG A 194 -25.59 -9.55 -6.03
CA ARG A 194 -26.21 -8.32 -5.55
C ARG A 194 -25.70 -7.98 -4.16
N ARG A 195 -25.23 -6.77 -3.98
CA ARG A 195 -24.73 -6.28 -2.69
C ARG A 195 -25.77 -5.42 -1.96
N THR A 196 -25.71 -5.44 -0.64
CA THR A 196 -26.70 -4.77 0.22
C THR A 196 -26.35 -3.33 0.53
N ILE A 197 -25.07 -2.95 0.41
CA ILE A 197 -24.55 -1.63 0.71
C ILE A 197 -24.18 -0.95 -0.60
N LEU A 198 -24.72 0.24 -0.86
CA LEU A 198 -24.32 1.00 -2.04
C LEU A 198 -22.89 1.52 -1.89
N ALA A 199 -22.59 2.17 -0.77
CA ALA A 199 -21.28 2.74 -0.55
C ALA A 199 -20.88 2.68 0.93
N ASN A 200 -19.58 2.53 1.18
CA ASN A 200 -19.03 2.56 2.53
C ASN A 200 -17.83 3.51 2.63
N PHE A 201 -17.54 3.91 3.87
CA PHE A 201 -16.25 4.45 4.28
C PHE A 201 -15.79 3.74 5.55
N LEU A 202 -14.59 3.18 5.53
CA LEU A 202 -13.96 2.51 6.67
C LEU A 202 -12.61 3.16 6.93
N GLY A 203 -12.44 3.86 8.05
CA GLY A 203 -11.17 4.49 8.39
C GLY A 203 -11.29 5.70 9.30
N SER A 204 -10.16 6.26 9.70
CA SER A 204 -10.14 7.50 10.47
C SER A 204 -10.59 8.69 9.64
N ARG A 205 -11.32 9.65 10.25
CA ARG A 205 -11.68 10.92 9.61
C ARG A 205 -10.50 11.87 9.45
N ASP A 206 -9.45 11.71 10.23
CA ASP A 206 -8.24 12.48 10.05
C ASP A 206 -7.50 12.05 8.76
N PRO A 207 -6.89 12.96 8.05
CA PRO A 207 -6.72 14.38 8.27
C PRO A 207 -7.90 15.25 7.77
N GLU A 208 -7.82 16.58 7.96
CA GLU A 208 -8.86 17.54 7.62
C GLU A 208 -9.39 17.42 6.17
N ILE A 209 -8.54 17.05 5.20
CA ILE A 209 -8.96 16.84 3.81
C ILE A 209 -9.98 15.71 3.68
N ARG A 210 -9.76 14.62 4.43
CA ARG A 210 -10.68 13.48 4.48
C ARG A 210 -11.95 13.84 5.21
N LYS A 211 -11.83 14.57 6.31
CA LYS A 211 -12.97 15.05 7.08
C LYS A 211 -13.91 15.90 6.20
N ARG A 212 -13.36 16.85 5.44
CA ARG A 212 -14.18 17.67 4.51
C ARG A 212 -14.88 16.84 3.45
N ALA A 213 -14.19 15.85 2.87
CA ALA A 213 -14.80 14.94 1.90
C ALA A 213 -15.98 14.19 2.52
N LEU A 214 -15.80 13.63 3.71
CA LEU A 214 -16.84 12.87 4.41
C LEU A 214 -17.99 13.73 4.93
N ASP A 215 -17.72 14.93 5.44
CA ASP A 215 -18.77 15.83 5.90
C ASP A 215 -19.71 16.24 4.75
N ASN A 216 -19.15 16.47 3.57
CA ASN A 216 -19.95 16.74 2.38
C ASN A 216 -20.80 15.52 1.97
N VAL A 217 -20.25 14.30 2.05
CA VAL A 217 -20.98 13.07 1.74
C VAL A 217 -22.07 12.78 2.76
N ARG A 218 -21.79 12.99 4.05
CA ARG A 218 -22.78 12.80 5.13
C ARG A 218 -24.06 13.59 4.94
N LEU A 219 -23.98 14.78 4.35
CA LEU A 219 -25.16 15.60 4.06
C LEU A 219 -26.15 14.91 3.12
N LEU A 220 -25.73 13.88 2.37
CA LEU A 220 -26.60 13.10 1.51
C LEU A 220 -27.43 12.08 2.29
N PHE A 221 -26.90 11.55 3.38
CA PHE A 221 -27.49 10.45 4.14
C PHE A 221 -28.19 10.91 5.41
N HIS A 222 -27.81 12.06 5.93
CA HIS A 222 -28.40 12.72 7.09
C HIS A 222 -28.82 14.15 6.70
N PRO A 223 -29.89 14.31 5.89
CA PRO A 223 -30.34 15.64 5.53
C PRO A 223 -30.71 16.41 6.79
N THR A 224 -30.08 17.54 7.01
CA THR A 224 -30.56 18.52 7.97
C THR A 224 -32.00 18.86 7.62
N SER A 225 -32.89 18.94 8.61
CA SER A 225 -34.33 19.16 8.47
C SER A 225 -34.62 20.26 7.44
N GLY A 226 -35.13 19.88 6.28
CA GLY A 226 -35.56 20.83 5.24
C GLY A 226 -35.20 20.46 3.79
N SER A 227 -34.29 19.55 3.51
CA SER A 227 -34.06 19.11 2.15
C SER A 227 -34.77 17.79 1.89
N SER A 228 -35.86 17.88 1.14
CA SER A 228 -36.63 16.69 0.75
C SER A 228 -35.78 15.77 -0.09
N ALA A 229 -35.66 14.61 0.41
CA ALA A 229 -35.12 13.40 -0.11
C ALA A 229 -35.48 13.04 -1.55
N SER A 230 -34.81 13.59 -2.53
CA SER A 230 -34.81 13.02 -3.89
C SER A 230 -34.02 11.71 -3.97
N LEU A 231 -33.13 11.44 -3.01
CA LEU A 231 -32.31 10.23 -2.93
C LEU A 231 -32.97 9.05 -2.21
N ALA A 232 -34.01 9.27 -1.43
CA ALA A 232 -34.74 8.21 -0.72
C ALA A 232 -35.56 7.27 -1.65
N THR A 233 -35.68 7.61 -2.93
CA THR A 233 -36.53 6.86 -3.89
C THR A 233 -35.77 5.86 -4.76
N HIS A 234 -34.42 5.86 -4.76
CA HIS A 234 -33.63 5.01 -5.64
C HIS A 234 -32.74 4.02 -4.89
N LYS A 235 -33.30 2.89 -4.44
CA LYS A 235 -32.68 1.86 -3.60
C LYS A 235 -32.47 2.35 -2.16
N SER A 236 -32.79 1.52 -1.19
CA SER A 236 -32.47 1.78 0.22
C SER A 236 -30.93 1.91 0.33
N MET A 237 -30.44 3.13 0.22
CA MET A 237 -29.00 3.42 0.33
C MET A 237 -28.58 3.17 1.76
N ARG A 238 -28.03 1.99 2.01
CA ARG A 238 -27.29 1.74 3.24
C ARG A 238 -25.91 2.31 3.08
N TRP A 239 -25.71 3.50 3.69
CA TRP A 239 -24.41 4.09 3.92
C TRP A 239 -23.82 3.50 5.18
N HIS A 240 -22.64 2.91 5.07
CA HIS A 240 -21.89 2.42 6.20
C HIS A 240 -20.64 3.25 6.39
N GLU A 241 -20.62 4.01 7.48
CA GLU A 241 -19.44 4.79 7.87
C GLU A 241 -18.96 4.36 9.24
N TYR A 242 -17.74 3.87 9.27
CA TYR A 242 -17.00 3.59 10.49
C TYR A 242 -15.82 4.56 10.56
N SER A 243 -15.99 5.67 11.26
CA SER A 243 -15.01 6.75 11.39
C SER A 243 -14.56 6.93 12.83
N ASP A 244 -13.36 7.46 13.00
CA ASP A 244 -12.73 7.77 14.28
C ASP A 244 -12.37 6.52 15.12
N ALA A 245 -12.61 6.56 16.40
CA ALA A 245 -12.31 5.48 17.34
C ALA A 245 -13.06 4.17 17.01
N ALA A 246 -14.24 4.27 16.40
CA ALA A 246 -15.02 3.12 15.99
C ALA A 246 -14.35 2.33 14.85
N ALA A 247 -13.67 3.03 13.92
CA ALA A 247 -12.96 2.36 12.82
C ALA A 247 -11.72 1.58 13.30
N ILE A 248 -11.08 2.06 14.36
CA ILE A 248 -9.94 1.36 14.99
C ILE A 248 -10.42 0.15 15.79
N GLY A 249 -11.65 0.17 16.29
CA GLY A 249 -12.26 -0.90 17.07
C GLY A 249 -13.14 -1.87 16.27
N LEU A 250 -13.31 -1.67 14.95
CA LEU A 250 -14.09 -2.57 14.13
C LEU A 250 -13.39 -3.93 14.00
N ASP A 251 -14.14 -4.99 14.26
CA ASP A 251 -13.62 -6.35 14.05
C ASP A 251 -13.11 -6.51 12.61
N PRO A 252 -11.90 -7.02 12.41
CA PRO A 252 -11.33 -7.18 11.07
C PRO A 252 -12.16 -8.04 10.11
N ARG A 253 -12.89 -9.04 10.62
CA ARG A 253 -13.80 -9.85 9.80
C ARG A 253 -15.02 -9.04 9.37
N GLU A 254 -15.57 -8.24 10.28
CA GLU A 254 -16.67 -7.32 9.96
C GLU A 254 -16.23 -6.28 8.93
N PHE A 255 -14.99 -5.78 9.04
CA PHE A 255 -14.39 -4.90 8.04
C PHE A 255 -14.37 -5.55 6.64
N ILE A 256 -13.87 -6.79 6.54
CA ILE A 256 -13.84 -7.56 5.28
C ILE A 256 -15.27 -7.76 4.76
N ARG A 257 -16.21 -8.10 5.65
CA ARG A 257 -17.61 -8.29 5.30
C ARG A 257 -18.23 -7.02 4.72
N VAL A 258 -18.04 -5.87 5.34
CA VAL A 258 -18.56 -4.59 4.83
C VAL A 258 -17.99 -4.27 3.45
N LEU A 259 -16.70 -4.51 3.22
CA LEU A 259 -16.10 -4.35 1.87
C LEU A 259 -16.75 -5.27 0.86
N SER A 260 -16.96 -6.56 1.21
CA SER A 260 -17.54 -7.55 0.31
C SER A 260 -19.02 -7.28 0.02
N ASP A 261 -19.77 -6.70 0.96
CA ASP A 261 -21.18 -6.37 0.83
C ASP A 261 -21.44 -5.01 0.17
N SER A 262 -20.39 -4.25 -0.17
CA SER A 262 -20.52 -2.90 -0.72
C SER A 262 -20.23 -2.85 -2.21
N ASP A 263 -21.07 -2.13 -2.96
CA ASP A 263 -20.80 -1.83 -4.36
C ASP A 263 -19.60 -0.93 -4.51
N PHE A 264 -19.53 0.14 -3.72
CA PHE A 264 -18.49 1.15 -3.78
C PHE A 264 -17.83 1.35 -2.41
N THR A 265 -16.53 1.61 -2.42
CA THR A 265 -15.77 1.97 -1.22
C THR A 265 -15.12 3.33 -1.40
N LEU A 266 -15.45 4.30 -0.55
CA LEU A 266 -14.85 5.62 -0.58
C LEU A 266 -13.43 5.58 -0.04
N CYS A 267 -12.50 6.09 -0.82
CA CYS A 267 -11.08 6.08 -0.55
C CYS A 267 -10.49 7.49 -0.50
N PRO A 268 -11.06 8.45 0.27
CA PRO A 268 -10.49 9.78 0.35
C PRO A 268 -9.08 9.70 0.96
N ARG A 269 -8.15 10.45 0.37
CA ARG A 269 -6.74 10.46 0.79
C ARG A 269 -6.58 10.73 2.28
N GLY A 270 -5.59 10.10 2.85
CA GLY A 270 -5.18 10.29 4.24
C GLY A 270 -4.09 11.35 4.39
N TYR A 271 -3.22 11.16 5.38
CA TYR A 271 -1.97 11.91 5.52
C TYR A 271 -1.03 11.63 4.35
N SER A 272 -1.03 10.39 3.87
CA SER A 272 -0.35 9.96 2.66
C SER A 272 -1.23 10.13 1.44
N LEU A 273 -0.62 10.32 0.26
CA LEU A 273 -1.32 10.26 -1.01
C LEU A 273 -1.82 8.84 -1.30
N VAL A 274 -1.04 7.85 -0.89
CA VAL A 274 -1.37 6.42 -1.05
C VAL A 274 -1.91 5.88 0.27
N THR A 275 -3.05 5.21 0.21
CA THR A 275 -3.70 4.56 1.36
C THR A 275 -3.96 3.09 1.03
N HIS A 276 -4.18 2.26 2.05
CA HIS A 276 -4.45 0.82 1.85
C HIS A 276 -5.83 0.55 1.22
N ARG A 277 -6.76 1.50 1.42
CA ARG A 277 -8.18 1.32 1.13
C ARG A 277 -8.51 0.93 -0.31
N PRO A 278 -7.95 1.54 -1.37
CA PRO A 278 -8.26 1.15 -2.73
C PRO A 278 -7.92 -0.30 -3.03
N ILE A 279 -6.79 -0.80 -2.49
CA ILE A 279 -6.38 -2.19 -2.68
C ILE A 279 -7.27 -3.15 -1.91
N GLU A 280 -7.60 -2.82 -0.65
CA GLU A 280 -8.53 -3.61 0.16
C GLU A 280 -9.91 -3.70 -0.49
N ALA A 281 -10.39 -2.61 -1.10
CA ALA A 281 -11.63 -2.60 -1.86
C ALA A 281 -11.56 -3.53 -3.07
N LEU A 282 -10.53 -3.42 -3.90
CA LEU A 282 -10.33 -4.29 -5.07
C LEU A 282 -10.28 -5.77 -4.68
N LEU A 283 -9.52 -6.11 -3.62
CA LEU A 283 -9.39 -7.49 -3.14
C LEU A 283 -10.74 -8.10 -2.75
N ARG A 284 -11.69 -7.28 -2.33
CA ARG A 284 -13.05 -7.71 -1.96
C ARG A 284 -14.09 -7.40 -3.03
N GLY A 285 -13.66 -7.07 -4.25
CA GLY A 285 -14.52 -6.77 -5.39
C GLY A 285 -15.41 -5.54 -5.19
N SER A 286 -15.11 -4.68 -4.21
CA SER A 286 -15.75 -3.37 -4.07
C SER A 286 -15.06 -2.37 -4.98
N ILE A 287 -15.84 -1.55 -5.67
CA ILE A 287 -15.32 -0.57 -6.62
C ILE A 287 -14.77 0.63 -5.85
N PRO A 288 -13.45 0.92 -5.89
CA PRO A 288 -12.89 2.04 -5.17
C PRO A 288 -13.30 3.38 -5.80
N VAL A 289 -13.66 4.34 -4.94
CA VAL A 289 -13.92 5.73 -5.31
C VAL A 289 -12.77 6.56 -4.76
N LEU A 290 -11.91 7.11 -5.63
CA LEU A 290 -10.68 7.78 -5.24
C LEU A 290 -10.47 9.08 -6.05
N SER A 291 -9.59 9.96 -5.56
CA SER A 291 -9.31 11.21 -6.24
C SER A 291 -8.58 10.97 -7.57
N GLU A 292 -8.90 11.78 -8.57
CA GLU A 292 -8.29 11.68 -9.92
C GLU A 292 -6.76 11.78 -9.88
N ASP A 293 -6.20 12.58 -8.99
CA ASP A 293 -4.76 12.76 -8.81
C ASP A 293 -4.05 11.57 -8.14
N GLU A 294 -4.79 10.54 -7.69
CA GLU A 294 -4.27 9.34 -7.04
C GLU A 294 -4.22 8.11 -7.98
N LEU A 295 -4.85 8.16 -9.14
CA LEU A 295 -5.01 7.01 -10.03
C LEU A 295 -3.68 6.33 -10.41
N ASP A 296 -2.64 7.11 -10.65
CA ASP A 296 -1.33 6.61 -11.09
C ASP A 296 -0.41 6.16 -9.95
N LEU A 297 -0.84 6.30 -8.68
CA LEU A 297 0.06 6.14 -7.54
C LEU A 297 0.19 4.70 -7.05
N TYR A 298 -0.83 3.87 -7.30
CA TYR A 298 -0.92 2.53 -6.71
C TYR A 298 -0.19 1.45 -7.51
N GLY A 299 0.18 1.72 -8.77
CA GLY A 299 0.72 0.71 -9.67
C GLY A 299 -0.31 -0.30 -10.16
N VAL A 300 -1.56 0.00 -9.91
CA VAL A 300 -2.73 -0.59 -10.53
C VAL A 300 -3.17 0.36 -11.62
N ASP A 301 -3.51 -0.16 -12.77
CA ASP A 301 -4.04 0.64 -13.90
C ASP A 301 -5.51 1.01 -13.61
N PHE A 302 -5.69 2.01 -12.74
CA PHE A 302 -7.02 2.53 -12.43
C PHE A 302 -7.59 3.29 -13.61
N LYS A 303 -8.77 2.88 -14.05
CA LYS A 303 -9.54 3.50 -15.15
C LYS A 303 -10.93 3.86 -14.68
N ASP A 304 -11.22 5.16 -14.72
CA ASP A 304 -12.54 5.70 -14.35
C ASP A 304 -13.67 5.02 -15.12
N GLY A 305 -14.72 4.58 -14.43
CA GLY A 305 -15.83 3.85 -15.00
C GLY A 305 -15.51 2.41 -15.45
N GLN A 306 -14.28 1.90 -15.24
CA GLN A 306 -13.91 0.53 -15.60
C GLN A 306 -13.62 -0.34 -14.38
N ASN A 307 -12.75 0.11 -13.48
CA ASN A 307 -12.38 -0.60 -12.25
C ASN A 307 -12.31 0.33 -11.02
N CYS A 308 -12.65 1.58 -11.20
CA CYS A 308 -12.78 2.58 -10.15
C CYS A 308 -13.73 3.69 -10.58
N ILE A 309 -14.09 4.56 -9.64
CA ILE A 309 -14.74 5.84 -9.92
C ILE A 309 -13.81 6.96 -9.47
N SER A 310 -13.53 7.90 -10.35
CA SER A 310 -12.67 9.04 -10.04
C SER A 310 -13.46 10.25 -9.53
N VAL A 311 -12.95 10.87 -8.47
CA VAL A 311 -13.48 12.14 -7.93
C VAL A 311 -12.64 13.28 -8.48
N ARG A 312 -13.25 14.11 -9.30
CA ARG A 312 -12.62 15.29 -9.91
C ARG A 312 -12.78 16.50 -9.00
N GLU A 313 -11.74 17.32 -8.88
CA GLU A 313 -11.80 18.61 -8.19
C GLU A 313 -12.42 18.54 -6.78
N ALA A 314 -12.19 17.44 -6.05
CA ALA A 314 -12.74 17.20 -4.72
C ALA A 314 -14.29 17.21 -4.64
N ARG A 315 -15.00 16.95 -5.73
CA ARG A 315 -16.47 16.89 -5.80
C ARG A 315 -17.02 15.57 -5.25
N TRP A 316 -16.68 15.26 -4.01
CA TRP A 316 -17.07 13.99 -3.38
C TRP A 316 -18.59 13.82 -3.29
N ARG A 317 -19.31 14.92 -2.97
CA ARG A 317 -20.76 14.87 -2.82
C ARG A 317 -21.43 14.49 -4.14
N GLU A 318 -21.15 15.23 -5.20
CA GLU A 318 -21.72 15.02 -6.53
C GLU A 318 -21.38 13.64 -7.09
N THR A 319 -20.15 13.20 -6.85
CA THR A 319 -19.72 11.83 -7.24
C THR A 319 -20.55 10.79 -6.51
N VAL A 320 -20.67 10.87 -5.18
CA VAL A 320 -21.46 9.89 -4.40
C VAL A 320 -22.95 9.94 -4.77
N GLU A 321 -23.50 11.12 -5.03
CA GLU A 321 -24.86 11.25 -5.58
C GLU A 321 -25.03 10.52 -6.91
N SER A 322 -24.03 10.57 -7.78
CA SER A 322 -24.07 9.87 -9.06
C SER A 322 -24.02 8.35 -8.92
N LEU A 323 -23.34 7.81 -7.88
CA LEU A 323 -23.27 6.37 -7.63
C LEU A 323 -24.67 5.72 -7.49
N ALA A 324 -25.62 6.46 -6.90
CA ALA A 324 -26.99 5.97 -6.76
C ALA A 324 -27.73 5.78 -8.10
N ARG A 325 -27.20 6.36 -9.16
CA ARG A 325 -27.77 6.32 -10.52
C ARG A 325 -27.04 5.32 -11.42
N VAL A 326 -25.93 4.77 -10.97
CA VAL A 326 -25.20 3.74 -11.71
C VAL A 326 -26.07 2.49 -11.77
N GLU A 327 -26.32 2.02 -12.96
CA GLU A 327 -27.17 0.84 -13.19
C GLU A 327 -26.44 -0.46 -12.80
N GLU A 328 -27.19 -1.43 -12.36
CA GLU A 328 -26.66 -2.74 -11.95
C GLU A 328 -25.75 -3.40 -13.02
N PRO A 329 -26.07 -3.38 -14.32
CA PRO A 329 -25.20 -3.94 -15.35
C PRO A 329 -23.82 -3.26 -15.41
N GLU A 330 -23.77 -1.95 -15.15
CA GLU A 330 -22.52 -1.21 -15.15
C GLU A 330 -21.66 -1.55 -13.91
N ILE A 331 -22.30 -1.67 -12.73
CA ILE A 331 -21.64 -2.14 -11.51
C ILE A 331 -21.01 -3.51 -11.72
N ARG A 332 -21.77 -4.46 -12.30
CA ARG A 332 -21.28 -5.80 -12.60
C ARG A 332 -20.13 -5.78 -13.59
N ARG A 333 -20.21 -4.98 -14.63
CA ARG A 333 -19.13 -4.82 -15.61
C ARG A 333 -17.84 -4.33 -14.93
N MET A 334 -17.92 -3.34 -14.03
CA MET A 334 -16.76 -2.87 -13.28
C MET A 334 -16.17 -3.96 -12.38
N ARG A 335 -17.01 -4.75 -11.71
CA ARG A 335 -16.55 -5.87 -10.89
C ARG A 335 -15.90 -6.98 -11.71
N THR A 336 -16.45 -7.28 -12.89
CA THR A 336 -15.84 -8.24 -13.82
C THR A 336 -14.46 -7.78 -14.25
N ASN A 337 -14.28 -6.48 -14.49
CA ASN A 337 -12.96 -5.92 -14.78
C ASN A 337 -11.99 -6.04 -13.60
N ILE A 338 -12.48 -5.84 -12.36
CA ILE A 338 -11.67 -6.04 -11.14
C ILE A 338 -11.29 -7.51 -10.99
N ASP A 339 -12.23 -8.42 -11.23
CA ASP A 339 -11.99 -9.86 -11.15
C ASP A 339 -10.94 -10.31 -12.19
N ALA A 340 -10.98 -9.77 -13.40
CA ALA A 340 -9.99 -10.04 -14.44
C ALA A 340 -8.57 -9.58 -14.07
N MET A 341 -8.45 -8.56 -13.21
CA MET A 341 -7.14 -8.09 -12.73
C MET A 341 -6.54 -8.98 -11.64
N PHE A 342 -7.33 -9.90 -11.06
CA PHE A 342 -6.94 -10.59 -9.84
C PHE A 342 -5.65 -11.40 -10.04
N ASP A 343 -5.58 -12.24 -11.06
CA ASP A 343 -4.43 -13.13 -11.30
C ASP A 343 -3.15 -12.37 -11.72
N GLU A 344 -3.29 -11.17 -12.30
CA GLU A 344 -2.16 -10.40 -12.78
C GLU A 344 -1.57 -9.44 -11.74
N ILE A 345 -2.42 -8.92 -10.84
CA ILE A 345 -2.06 -7.80 -9.97
C ILE A 345 -2.46 -8.02 -8.52
N LEU A 346 -3.66 -8.56 -8.26
CA LEU A 346 -4.27 -8.53 -6.94
C LEU A 346 -3.96 -9.76 -6.11
N ASP A 347 -3.76 -10.95 -6.70
CA ASP A 347 -3.37 -12.09 -5.91
C ASP A 347 -1.99 -11.89 -5.27
N TYR A 348 -1.73 -12.52 -4.13
CA TYR A 348 -0.50 -12.25 -3.40
C TYR A 348 0.77 -12.64 -4.17
N PRO A 349 0.85 -13.77 -4.87
CA PRO A 349 1.98 -14.11 -5.74
C PRO A 349 2.28 -13.06 -6.80
N ALA A 350 1.25 -12.53 -7.48
CA ALA A 350 1.41 -11.48 -8.49
C ALA A 350 1.88 -10.17 -7.86
N MET A 351 1.27 -9.75 -6.75
CA MET A 351 1.67 -8.58 -5.98
C MET A 351 3.12 -8.69 -5.49
N ALA A 352 3.49 -9.82 -4.91
CA ALA A 352 4.86 -10.09 -4.46
C ALA A 352 5.86 -10.01 -5.61
N LYS A 353 5.51 -10.52 -6.80
CA LYS A 353 6.33 -10.38 -8.01
C LYS A 353 6.52 -8.92 -8.39
N GLN A 354 5.47 -8.13 -8.40
CA GLN A 354 5.55 -6.69 -8.72
C GLN A 354 6.42 -5.92 -7.72
N ILE A 355 6.30 -6.22 -6.41
CA ILE A 355 7.18 -5.64 -5.40
C ILE A 355 8.64 -5.97 -5.72
N ARG A 356 8.96 -7.23 -6.04
CA ARG A 356 10.33 -7.64 -6.39
C ARG A 356 10.84 -6.94 -7.66
N VAL A 357 10.03 -6.83 -8.70
CA VAL A 357 10.38 -6.09 -9.91
C VAL A 357 10.74 -4.64 -9.59
N ARG A 358 9.93 -3.98 -8.77
CA ARG A 358 10.13 -2.56 -8.40
C ARG A 358 11.38 -2.32 -7.57
N ILE A 359 11.75 -3.26 -6.71
CA ILE A 359 13.00 -3.18 -5.96
C ILE A 359 14.20 -3.75 -6.76
N GLY A 360 13.99 -4.12 -8.04
CA GLY A 360 15.04 -4.55 -8.95
C GLY A 360 15.54 -5.97 -8.74
N MET A 361 14.69 -6.86 -8.25
CA MET A 361 15.04 -8.27 -8.00
C MET A 361 14.66 -9.20 -9.15
N ASP A 362 13.53 -8.94 -9.77
CA ASP A 362 13.01 -9.69 -10.93
C ASP A 362 13.05 -8.75 -12.14
N SER A 363 14.14 -8.75 -12.89
CA SER A 363 14.29 -8.05 -14.18
C SER A 363 14.15 -9.03 -15.34
#